data_a7a56194084f5927f79a58c40d9c6a8f
#
_entry.id   a7a56194084f5927f79a58c40d9c6a8f
#
_cell.length_a   1.000
_cell.length_b   1.000
_cell.length_c   1.000
_cell.angle_alpha   90.00
_cell.angle_beta   90.00
_cell.angle_gamma   90.00
#
_symmetry.space_group_name_H-M   'P 1'
#
loop_
_entity.id
_entity.type
_entity.pdbx_description
1 polymer ?
#
loop_
_entity_poly.entity_id
_entity_poly.type
_entity_poly.pdbx_seq_one_letter_code
_entity_poly.pdbx_strand_id
1 'polypeptide(L)'
;MSVSDNLPQVEPPSTVPYKATPSDPAALARLPGVGPYTAAAVASFAYGAAVPAIDTNVRRVVARHRLGMETAGAADVRRAAGAWLDRSDPGAWNAALMDLGREVCRPEPLCTACPLRRGCRYRTNPRAVKPPGRTAEAFEGSMRQLRGRIVDAVREAPSARVADLAARWGEPPERVAAAVGALSAEGLIRSGPGGRISLGDGT
;
A
#
# COMPACT_ATOMS: atom_id res chain seq x y z
N MET A 1 29.66 -25.13 -19.55
CA MET A 1 28.48 -24.83 -20.41
C MET A 1 27.66 -23.81 -19.65
N SER A 2 27.69 -22.56 -20.12
CA SER A 2 27.09 -21.40 -19.46
C SER A 2 25.62 -21.28 -19.86
N VAL A 3 24.70 -21.20 -18.87
CA VAL A 3 23.24 -21.14 -19.09
C VAL A 3 22.77 -19.68 -19.09
N SER A 4 23.43 -18.82 -19.86
CA SER A 4 23.20 -17.36 -19.78
C SER A 4 22.58 -16.71 -21.01
N ASP A 5 22.07 -17.42 -22.01
CA ASP A 5 21.72 -16.78 -23.27
C ASP A 5 20.35 -17.18 -23.86
N ASN A 6 19.26 -17.11 -23.08
CA ASN A 6 17.93 -17.21 -23.71
C ASN A 6 16.79 -16.58 -22.91
N LEU A 7 16.95 -15.33 -22.48
CA LEU A 7 15.81 -14.52 -22.03
C LEU A 7 15.27 -13.78 -23.27
N PRO A 8 13.97 -13.87 -23.59
CA PRO A 8 13.38 -13.09 -24.67
C PRO A 8 13.55 -11.60 -24.37
N GLN A 9 14.19 -10.88 -25.28
CA GLN A 9 14.30 -9.43 -25.26
C GLN A 9 12.89 -8.87 -25.48
N VAL A 10 12.26 -8.40 -24.39
CA VAL A 10 10.99 -7.65 -24.49
C VAL A 10 11.36 -6.24 -24.92
N GLU A 11 11.20 -5.96 -26.22
CA GLU A 11 11.32 -4.58 -26.69
C GLU A 11 10.24 -3.72 -26.04
N PRO A 12 10.61 -2.56 -25.48
CA PRO A 12 9.62 -1.64 -24.93
C PRO A 12 8.72 -1.11 -26.07
N PRO A 13 7.42 -0.96 -25.88
CA PRO A 13 6.52 -0.43 -26.90
C PRO A 13 6.94 1.01 -27.28
N SER A 14 7.38 1.17 -28.54
CA SER A 14 8.11 2.33 -29.05
C SER A 14 7.27 3.56 -29.43
N THR A 15 5.99 3.68 -29.04
CA THR A 15 5.12 4.73 -29.61
C THR A 15 4.22 5.47 -28.65
N VAL A 16 4.34 5.33 -27.32
CA VAL A 16 3.68 6.21 -26.39
C VAL A 16 4.68 7.29 -25.97
N PRO A 17 4.43 8.60 -26.21
CA PRO A 17 5.30 9.63 -25.68
C PRO A 17 5.28 9.52 -24.16
N TYR A 18 6.35 8.96 -23.59
CA TYR A 18 6.53 8.83 -22.15
C TYR A 18 6.64 10.25 -21.59
N LYS A 19 5.55 10.80 -21.11
CA LYS A 19 5.62 12.00 -20.28
C LYS A 19 6.51 11.64 -19.10
N ALA A 20 7.67 12.30 -19.01
CA ALA A 20 8.62 12.04 -17.93
C ALA A 20 7.89 12.04 -16.59
N THR A 21 7.99 10.92 -15.86
CA THR A 21 7.37 10.81 -14.54
C THR A 21 7.99 11.89 -13.65
N PRO A 22 7.18 12.74 -12.98
CA PRO A 22 7.72 13.76 -12.09
C PRO A 22 8.62 13.14 -11.03
N SER A 23 9.74 13.76 -10.72
CA SER A 23 10.64 13.33 -9.63
C SER A 23 10.28 13.98 -8.28
N ASP A 24 9.53 15.08 -8.31
CA ASP A 24 9.09 15.79 -7.12
C ASP A 24 7.92 15.04 -6.43
N PRO A 25 8.03 14.74 -5.11
CA PRO A 25 6.98 14.04 -4.38
C PRO A 25 5.60 14.72 -4.43
N ALA A 26 5.57 16.06 -4.44
CA ALA A 26 4.30 16.81 -4.49
C ALA A 26 3.65 16.71 -5.88
N ALA A 27 4.46 16.68 -6.93
CA ALA A 27 3.97 16.46 -8.29
C ALA A 27 3.49 15.02 -8.50
N LEU A 28 4.21 14.02 -7.97
CA LEU A 28 3.80 12.62 -7.97
C LEU A 28 2.47 12.41 -7.24
N ALA A 29 2.27 13.06 -6.09
CA ALA A 29 1.03 12.94 -5.31
C ALA A 29 -0.22 13.52 -6.00
N ARG A 30 -0.06 14.27 -7.11
CA ARG A 30 -1.19 14.77 -7.93
C ARG A 30 -1.64 13.77 -9.00
N LEU A 31 -0.88 12.70 -9.22
CA LEU A 31 -1.27 11.68 -10.18
C LEU A 31 -2.42 10.82 -9.64
N PRO A 32 -3.40 10.45 -10.46
CA PRO A 32 -4.49 9.57 -10.06
C PRO A 32 -3.96 8.26 -9.45
N GLY A 33 -4.51 7.86 -8.30
CA GLY A 33 -4.11 6.63 -7.59
C GLY A 33 -2.78 6.70 -6.84
N VAL A 34 -2.07 7.82 -6.87
CA VAL A 34 -0.78 8.00 -6.18
C VAL A 34 -1.00 8.70 -4.84
N GLY A 35 -0.97 7.91 -3.76
CA GLY A 35 -1.04 8.44 -2.39
C GLY A 35 0.31 8.97 -1.89
N PRO A 36 0.32 9.63 -0.70
CA PRO A 36 1.54 10.22 -0.12
C PRO A 36 2.69 9.20 0.07
N TYR A 37 2.36 7.95 0.42
CA TYR A 37 3.35 6.89 0.54
C TYR A 37 3.97 6.55 -0.83
N THR A 38 3.13 6.30 -1.84
CA THR A 38 3.60 5.94 -3.19
C THR A 38 4.45 7.06 -3.78
N ALA A 39 4.01 8.32 -3.65
CA ALA A 39 4.76 9.48 -4.11
C ALA A 39 6.16 9.57 -3.46
N ALA A 40 6.24 9.41 -2.13
CA ALA A 40 7.49 9.43 -1.40
C ALA A 40 8.39 8.23 -1.75
N ALA A 41 7.80 7.03 -1.92
CA ALA A 41 8.54 5.83 -2.29
C ALA A 41 9.16 5.97 -3.68
N VAL A 42 8.37 6.37 -4.69
CA VAL A 42 8.88 6.60 -6.05
C VAL A 42 9.96 7.68 -6.06
N ALA A 43 9.72 8.82 -5.40
CA ALA A 43 10.70 9.90 -5.33
C ALA A 43 12.02 9.46 -4.67
N SER A 44 11.94 8.68 -3.58
CA SER A 44 13.13 8.23 -2.86
C SER A 44 13.86 7.11 -3.59
N PHE A 45 13.17 6.05 -4.03
CA PHE A 45 13.81 4.89 -4.64
C PHE A 45 14.29 5.12 -6.08
N ALA A 46 13.50 5.84 -6.89
CA ALA A 46 13.82 6.05 -8.29
C ALA A 46 14.66 7.31 -8.54
N TYR A 47 14.52 8.32 -7.68
CA TYR A 47 15.14 9.63 -7.92
C TYR A 47 16.06 10.10 -6.77
N GLY A 48 16.25 9.30 -5.73
CA GLY A 48 17.11 9.65 -4.60
C GLY A 48 16.62 10.84 -3.77
N ALA A 49 15.34 11.19 -3.86
CA ALA A 49 14.79 12.30 -3.10
C ALA A 49 14.86 12.01 -1.59
N ALA A 50 15.34 12.98 -0.82
CA ALA A 50 15.52 12.85 0.63
C ALA A 50 14.18 12.99 1.37
N VAL A 51 13.26 12.03 1.14
CA VAL A 51 11.94 11.96 1.75
C VAL A 51 11.67 10.59 2.36
N PRO A 52 11.04 10.52 3.56
CA PRO A 52 10.68 9.25 4.17
C PRO A 52 9.40 8.68 3.54
N ALA A 53 9.46 7.47 3.01
CA ALA A 53 8.32 6.70 2.53
C ALA A 53 7.68 5.95 3.71
N ILE A 54 6.62 6.52 4.28
CA ILE A 54 6.03 6.05 5.54
C ILE A 54 4.86 5.10 5.25
N ASP A 55 5.15 3.80 5.25
CA ASP A 55 4.15 2.73 5.29
C ASP A 55 3.76 2.38 6.73
N THR A 56 3.00 1.31 6.92
CA THR A 56 2.60 0.83 8.24
C THR A 56 3.79 0.30 9.05
N ASN A 57 4.81 -0.25 8.41
CA ASN A 57 6.01 -0.77 9.04
C ASN A 57 6.92 0.36 9.51
N VAL A 58 7.24 1.29 8.62
CA VAL A 58 8.04 2.50 8.95
C VAL A 58 7.35 3.32 10.05
N ARG A 59 6.02 3.53 9.95
CA ARG A 59 5.24 4.20 10.99
C ARG A 59 5.45 3.56 12.36
N ARG A 60 5.35 2.24 12.46
CA ARG A 60 5.49 1.48 13.71
C ARG A 60 6.92 1.58 14.26
N VAL A 61 7.93 1.41 13.39
CA VAL A 61 9.34 1.52 13.79
C VAL A 61 9.64 2.92 14.33
N VAL A 62 9.23 3.98 13.61
CA VAL A 62 9.45 5.36 14.02
C VAL A 62 8.71 5.68 15.32
N ALA A 63 7.43 5.29 15.44
CA ALA A 63 6.65 5.48 16.66
C ALA A 63 7.34 4.84 17.87
N ARG A 64 7.76 3.59 17.74
CA ARG A 64 8.42 2.86 18.82
C ARG A 64 9.83 3.36 19.09
N HIS A 65 10.67 3.44 18.08
CA HIS A 65 12.09 3.74 18.26
C HIS A 65 12.33 5.19 18.64
N ARG A 66 11.70 6.15 17.92
CA ARG A 66 11.96 7.59 18.08
C ARG A 66 11.03 8.28 19.05
N LEU A 67 9.77 7.85 19.12
CA LEU A 67 8.76 8.49 19.97
C LEU A 67 8.46 7.72 21.26
N GLY A 68 8.86 6.45 21.36
CA GLY A 68 8.63 5.62 22.55
C GLY A 68 7.17 5.20 22.71
N MET A 69 6.40 5.20 21.64
CA MET A 69 4.96 4.95 21.64
C MET A 69 4.62 3.72 20.77
N GLU A 70 3.57 3.00 21.13
CA GLU A 70 3.08 1.91 20.28
C GLU A 70 2.51 2.46 18.96
N THR A 71 1.76 3.54 19.03
CA THR A 71 1.19 4.28 17.90
C THR A 71 1.42 5.76 18.10
N ALA A 72 1.57 6.50 17.00
CA ALA A 72 1.73 7.94 17.03
C ALA A 72 0.98 8.61 15.87
N GLY A 73 0.65 9.87 16.03
CA GLY A 73 -0.02 10.70 15.04
C GLY A 73 0.82 10.80 13.75
N ALA A 74 0.15 10.92 12.61
CA ALA A 74 0.82 10.97 11.30
C ALA A 74 1.81 12.15 11.18
N ALA A 75 1.49 13.30 11.78
CA ALA A 75 2.35 14.47 11.76
C ALA A 75 3.64 14.25 12.58
N ASP A 76 3.52 13.64 13.77
CA ASP A 76 4.66 13.34 14.63
C ASP A 76 5.58 12.31 14.01
N VAL A 77 4.99 11.27 13.38
CA VAL A 77 5.76 10.24 12.67
C VAL A 77 6.52 10.87 11.50
N ARG A 78 5.88 11.72 10.69
CA ARG A 78 6.54 12.38 9.55
C ARG A 78 7.71 13.24 10.03
N ARG A 79 7.51 14.04 11.07
CA ARG A 79 8.55 14.89 11.66
C ARG A 79 9.73 14.05 12.18
N ALA A 80 9.44 13.00 12.94
CA ALA A 80 10.46 12.14 13.52
C ALA A 80 11.21 11.32 12.46
N ALA A 81 10.52 10.83 11.43
CA ALA A 81 11.11 10.14 10.30
C ALA A 81 12.02 11.07 9.48
N GLY A 82 11.55 12.28 9.16
CA GLY A 82 12.34 13.28 8.42
C GLY A 82 13.62 13.73 9.16
N ALA A 83 13.54 13.82 10.49
CA ALA A 83 14.68 14.13 11.34
C ALA A 83 15.68 12.95 11.48
N TRP A 84 15.24 11.74 11.17
CA TRP A 84 16.03 10.51 11.29
C TRP A 84 16.50 9.96 9.94
N LEU A 85 15.97 10.50 8.85
CA LEU A 85 16.30 10.11 7.48
C LEU A 85 17.80 10.25 7.18
N ASP A 86 18.40 9.20 6.66
CA ASP A 86 19.72 9.31 6.03
C ASP A 86 19.56 10.00 4.66
N ARG A 87 20.05 11.22 4.58
CA ARG A 87 19.95 12.04 3.36
C ARG A 87 20.99 11.67 2.31
N SER A 88 22.03 10.93 2.69
CA SER A 88 23.06 10.46 1.76
C SER A 88 22.58 9.24 0.95
N ASP A 89 21.74 8.39 1.55
CA ASP A 89 21.11 7.26 0.89
C ASP A 89 19.66 7.06 1.40
N PRO A 90 18.71 7.91 0.96
CA PRO A 90 17.33 7.84 1.41
C PRO A 90 16.63 6.57 0.96
N GLY A 91 17.04 5.99 -0.18
CA GLY A 91 16.49 4.72 -0.68
C GLY A 91 16.81 3.56 0.26
N ALA A 92 18.09 3.37 0.57
CA ALA A 92 18.53 2.32 1.49
C ALA A 92 17.94 2.52 2.89
N TRP A 93 17.84 3.76 3.40
CA TRP A 93 17.23 4.05 4.69
C TRP A 93 15.74 3.62 4.72
N ASN A 94 14.97 3.96 3.69
CA ASN A 94 13.56 3.58 3.57
C ASN A 94 13.41 2.06 3.51
N ALA A 95 14.20 1.38 2.68
CA ALA A 95 14.20 -0.08 2.56
C ALA A 95 14.51 -0.75 3.90
N ALA A 96 15.58 -0.33 4.55
CA ALA A 96 16.02 -0.89 5.83
C ALA A 96 14.94 -0.77 6.93
N LEU A 97 14.24 0.36 7.00
CA LEU A 97 13.15 0.53 7.98
C LEU A 97 11.90 -0.28 7.64
N MET A 98 11.57 -0.44 6.36
CA MET A 98 10.48 -1.32 5.93
C MET A 98 10.78 -2.76 6.32
N ASP A 99 11.99 -3.26 6.03
CA ASP A 99 12.41 -4.61 6.38
C ASP A 99 12.50 -4.82 7.88
N LEU A 100 13.07 -3.88 8.62
CA LEU A 100 13.10 -3.93 10.08
C LEU A 100 11.68 -4.03 10.67
N GLY A 101 10.73 -3.27 10.11
CA GLY A 101 9.35 -3.29 10.54
C GLY A 101 8.64 -4.59 10.19
N ARG A 102 8.95 -5.19 9.05
CA ARG A 102 8.39 -6.46 8.58
C ARG A 102 8.95 -7.64 9.36
N GLU A 103 10.26 -7.72 9.52
CA GLU A 103 10.95 -8.90 10.04
C GLU A 103 11.13 -8.89 11.56
N VAL A 104 11.43 -7.73 12.15
CA VAL A 104 11.86 -7.63 13.54
C VAL A 104 10.89 -6.83 14.40
N CYS A 105 10.61 -5.57 14.01
CA CYS A 105 9.72 -4.68 14.76
C CYS A 105 8.25 -4.89 14.38
N ARG A 106 7.81 -6.14 14.36
CA ARG A 106 6.45 -6.59 14.08
C ARG A 106 5.45 -6.12 15.15
N PRO A 107 4.13 -6.40 15.01
CA PRO A 107 3.17 -6.17 16.09
C PRO A 107 3.64 -6.78 17.43
N GLU A 108 4.10 -8.03 17.41
CA GLU A 108 4.86 -8.69 18.49
C GLU A 108 6.36 -8.58 18.18
N PRO A 109 7.09 -7.58 18.76
CA PRO A 109 8.44 -7.28 18.30
C PRO A 109 9.49 -8.27 18.85
N LEU A 110 10.42 -8.65 17.98
CA LEU A 110 11.58 -9.49 18.34
C LEU A 110 12.72 -8.60 18.86
N CYS A 111 12.53 -7.95 20.02
CA CYS A 111 13.45 -6.95 20.56
C CYS A 111 14.86 -7.51 20.84
N THR A 112 15.01 -8.80 21.11
CA THR A 112 16.31 -9.46 21.35
C THR A 112 17.17 -9.50 20.09
N ALA A 113 16.55 -9.66 18.92
CA ALA A 113 17.21 -9.69 17.62
C ALA A 113 17.30 -8.30 16.95
N CYS A 114 16.77 -7.26 17.59
CA CYS A 114 16.66 -5.92 16.95
C CYS A 114 18.03 -5.21 16.93
N PRO A 115 18.55 -4.81 15.75
CA PRO A 115 19.81 -4.07 15.67
C PRO A 115 19.71 -2.67 16.29
N LEU A 116 18.51 -2.07 16.32
CA LEU A 116 18.26 -0.75 16.92
C LEU A 116 17.89 -0.81 18.40
N ARG A 117 18.08 -1.96 19.03
CA ARG A 117 17.67 -2.20 20.44
C ARG A 117 18.24 -1.19 21.43
N ARG A 118 19.51 -0.79 21.26
CA ARG A 118 20.22 0.13 22.19
C ARG A 118 19.70 1.54 22.13
N GLY A 119 19.01 2.05 21.25
CA GLY A 119 18.46 3.41 21.19
C GLY A 119 16.94 3.47 21.23
N CYS A 120 16.29 2.33 21.40
CA CYS A 120 14.84 2.23 21.29
C CYS A 120 14.11 2.79 22.52
N ARG A 121 13.45 3.93 22.35
CA ARG A 121 12.68 4.59 23.43
C ARG A 121 11.48 3.76 23.90
N TYR A 122 10.85 3.00 23.02
CA TYR A 122 9.73 2.14 23.38
C TYR A 122 10.12 1.07 24.42
N ARG A 123 11.29 0.47 24.26
CA ARG A 123 11.79 -0.54 25.17
C ARG A 123 12.02 -0.02 26.59
N THR A 124 12.40 1.23 26.71
CA THR A 124 12.69 1.89 28.00
C THR A 124 11.50 2.67 28.56
N ASN A 125 10.40 2.73 27.83
CA ASN A 125 9.20 3.43 28.27
C ASN A 125 8.22 2.49 28.99
N PRO A 126 8.08 2.55 30.33
CA PRO A 126 7.14 1.71 31.07
C PRO A 126 5.66 2.03 30.77
N ARG A 127 5.39 3.17 30.11
CA ARG A 127 4.03 3.62 29.76
C ARG A 127 3.66 3.30 28.30
N ALA A 128 4.52 2.61 27.59
CA ALA A 128 4.21 2.15 26.23
C ALA A 128 3.16 1.03 26.29
N VAL A 129 1.89 1.43 26.38
CA VAL A 129 0.75 0.50 26.38
C VAL A 129 0.47 0.08 24.94
N LYS A 130 0.47 -1.23 24.69
CA LYS A 130 -0.01 -1.80 23.43
C LYS A 130 -1.53 -1.54 23.35
N PRO A 131 -2.03 -0.80 22.34
CA PRO A 131 -3.47 -0.68 22.17
C PRO A 131 -4.08 -2.07 21.98
N PRO A 132 -5.33 -2.30 22.39
CA PRO A 132 -6.01 -3.54 22.12
C PRO A 132 -5.94 -3.80 20.62
N GLY A 133 -5.48 -5.00 20.25
CA GLY A 133 -5.32 -5.39 18.86
C GLY A 133 -6.67 -5.22 18.15
N ARG A 134 -6.75 -4.43 17.09
CA ARG A 134 -7.87 -4.53 16.17
C ARG A 134 -7.77 -5.94 15.59
N THR A 135 -8.74 -6.78 15.91
CA THR A 135 -8.94 -8.02 15.18
C THR A 135 -9.07 -7.62 13.70
N ALA A 136 -8.04 -7.93 12.92
CA ALA A 136 -8.16 -7.75 11.48
C ALA A 136 -9.34 -8.59 11.03
N GLU A 137 -10.33 -7.97 10.39
CA GLU A 137 -11.40 -8.69 9.72
C GLU A 137 -10.74 -9.73 8.80
N ALA A 138 -11.16 -10.99 8.92
CA ALA A 138 -10.63 -12.04 8.06
C ALA A 138 -10.81 -11.60 6.60
N PHE A 139 -9.78 -11.84 5.77
CA PHE A 139 -9.87 -11.48 4.36
C PHE A 139 -10.99 -12.25 3.66
N GLU A 140 -11.11 -13.51 4.02
CA GLU A 140 -12.16 -14.40 3.53
C GLU A 140 -13.54 -13.94 4.01
N GLY A 141 -14.49 -13.79 3.09
CA GLY A 141 -15.81 -13.24 3.38
C GLY A 141 -15.86 -11.72 3.58
N SER A 142 -14.74 -11.00 3.55
CA SER A 142 -14.72 -9.55 3.72
C SER A 142 -15.27 -8.79 2.51
N MET A 143 -15.72 -7.55 2.74
CA MET A 143 -16.08 -6.63 1.64
C MET A 143 -14.91 -6.38 0.70
N ARG A 144 -13.68 -6.38 1.21
CA ARG A 144 -12.46 -6.23 0.41
C ARG A 144 -12.26 -7.39 -0.57
N GLN A 145 -12.50 -8.63 -0.15
CA GLN A 145 -12.47 -9.79 -1.02
C GLN A 145 -13.57 -9.72 -2.09
N LEU A 146 -14.79 -9.39 -1.68
CA LEU A 146 -15.92 -9.28 -2.60
C LEU A 146 -15.67 -8.22 -3.69
N ARG A 147 -15.12 -7.08 -3.33
CA ARG A 147 -14.73 -6.03 -4.28
C ARG A 147 -13.68 -6.53 -5.28
N GLY A 148 -12.66 -7.26 -4.83
CA GLY A 148 -11.66 -7.89 -5.70
C GLY A 148 -12.32 -8.84 -6.71
N ARG A 149 -13.18 -9.74 -6.25
CA ARG A 149 -13.93 -10.69 -7.10
C ARG A 149 -14.79 -9.99 -8.16
N ILE A 150 -15.41 -8.86 -7.82
CA ILE A 150 -16.21 -8.06 -8.79
C ILE A 150 -15.31 -7.49 -9.87
N VAL A 151 -14.18 -6.89 -9.50
CA VAL A 151 -13.23 -6.32 -10.46
C VAL A 151 -12.67 -7.40 -11.38
N ASP A 152 -12.31 -8.57 -10.84
CA ASP A 152 -11.82 -9.69 -11.65
C ASP A 152 -12.89 -10.19 -12.63
N ALA A 153 -14.14 -10.32 -12.19
CA ALA A 153 -15.23 -10.77 -13.06
C ALA A 153 -15.47 -9.83 -14.24
N VAL A 154 -15.36 -8.50 -14.07
CA VAL A 154 -15.50 -7.54 -15.19
C VAL A 154 -14.23 -7.35 -16.01
N ARG A 155 -13.09 -7.87 -15.55
CA ARG A 155 -11.86 -7.98 -16.34
C ARG A 155 -11.89 -9.19 -17.28
N GLU A 156 -12.47 -10.30 -16.81
CA GLU A 156 -12.58 -11.54 -17.57
C GLU A 156 -13.69 -11.49 -18.63
N ALA A 157 -14.71 -10.65 -18.45
CA ALA A 157 -15.85 -10.52 -19.35
C ALA A 157 -16.18 -9.05 -19.65
N PRO A 158 -16.64 -8.72 -20.89
CA PRO A 158 -16.98 -7.32 -21.26
C PRO A 158 -18.03 -6.67 -20.35
N SER A 159 -18.91 -7.48 -19.76
CA SER A 159 -19.89 -7.05 -18.75
C SER A 159 -20.39 -8.22 -17.93
N ALA A 160 -20.83 -7.93 -16.69
CA ALA A 160 -21.48 -8.89 -15.82
C ALA A 160 -22.79 -8.28 -15.28
N ARG A 161 -23.68 -9.11 -14.71
CA ARG A 161 -24.87 -8.63 -13.99
C ARG A 161 -24.70 -8.87 -12.51
N VAL A 162 -25.10 -7.91 -11.71
CA VAL A 162 -25.05 -7.99 -10.23
C VAL A 162 -25.76 -9.24 -9.72
N ALA A 163 -26.95 -9.54 -10.26
CA ALA A 163 -27.74 -10.71 -9.86
C ALA A 163 -27.02 -12.04 -10.16
N ASP A 164 -26.37 -12.14 -11.33
CA ASP A 164 -25.65 -13.35 -11.74
C ASP A 164 -24.41 -13.58 -10.85
N LEU A 165 -23.68 -12.51 -10.51
CA LEU A 165 -22.55 -12.56 -9.59
C LEU A 165 -22.97 -12.94 -8.18
N ALA A 166 -24.07 -12.38 -7.68
CA ALA A 166 -24.64 -12.72 -6.39
C ALA A 166 -25.00 -14.21 -6.31
N ALA A 167 -25.73 -14.72 -7.32
CA ALA A 167 -26.09 -16.13 -7.42
C ALA A 167 -24.87 -17.05 -7.53
N ARG A 168 -23.89 -16.69 -8.40
CA ARG A 168 -22.66 -17.48 -8.62
C ARG A 168 -21.82 -17.63 -7.35
N TRP A 169 -21.81 -16.61 -6.48
CA TRP A 169 -20.98 -16.60 -5.29
C TRP A 169 -21.73 -16.91 -3.99
N GLY A 170 -23.06 -17.08 -4.05
CA GLY A 170 -23.90 -17.27 -2.86
C GLY A 170 -23.91 -16.05 -1.94
N GLU A 171 -23.68 -14.86 -2.50
CA GLU A 171 -23.67 -13.60 -1.73
C GLU A 171 -25.06 -12.94 -1.77
N PRO A 172 -25.49 -12.28 -0.69
CA PRO A 172 -26.70 -11.47 -0.70
C PRO A 172 -26.64 -10.40 -1.80
N PRO A 173 -27.69 -10.26 -2.64
CA PRO A 173 -27.71 -9.29 -3.73
C PRO A 173 -27.43 -7.84 -3.28
N GLU A 174 -27.94 -7.45 -2.13
CA GLU A 174 -27.72 -6.12 -1.53
C GLU A 174 -26.25 -5.88 -1.17
N ARG A 175 -25.54 -6.93 -0.75
CA ARG A 175 -24.12 -6.85 -0.42
C ARG A 175 -23.27 -6.66 -1.68
N VAL A 176 -23.60 -7.38 -2.75
CA VAL A 176 -22.94 -7.21 -4.05
C VAL A 176 -23.24 -5.83 -4.62
N ALA A 177 -24.49 -5.36 -4.53
CA ALA A 177 -24.88 -4.02 -4.97
C ALA A 177 -24.16 -2.91 -4.20
N ALA A 178 -23.97 -3.04 -2.89
CA ALA A 178 -23.22 -2.09 -2.08
C ALA A 178 -21.74 -2.03 -2.52
N ALA A 179 -21.11 -3.18 -2.77
CA ALA A 179 -19.74 -3.25 -3.27
C ALA A 179 -19.61 -2.62 -4.66
N VAL A 180 -20.57 -2.87 -5.54
CA VAL A 180 -20.65 -2.26 -6.88
C VAL A 180 -20.80 -0.75 -6.79
N GLY A 181 -21.68 -0.24 -5.92
CA GLY A 181 -21.85 1.19 -5.69
C GLY A 181 -20.55 1.89 -5.26
N ALA A 182 -19.81 1.28 -4.33
CA ALA A 182 -18.51 1.79 -3.89
C ALA A 182 -17.47 1.79 -5.02
N LEU A 183 -17.37 0.71 -5.79
CA LEU A 183 -16.44 0.62 -6.93
C LEU A 183 -16.78 1.60 -8.06
N SER A 184 -18.09 1.84 -8.28
CA SER A 184 -18.56 2.83 -9.26
C SER A 184 -18.24 4.27 -8.83
N ALA A 185 -18.40 4.57 -7.53
CA ALA A 185 -18.04 5.88 -6.98
C ALA A 185 -16.52 6.16 -7.07
N GLU A 186 -15.70 5.11 -7.05
CA GLU A 186 -14.24 5.18 -7.22
C GLU A 186 -13.81 5.19 -8.71
N GLY A 187 -14.75 5.08 -9.65
CA GLY A 187 -14.47 5.05 -11.10
C GLY A 187 -13.86 3.74 -11.61
N LEU A 188 -13.77 2.71 -10.77
CA LEU A 188 -13.18 1.41 -11.14
C LEU A 188 -14.10 0.57 -12.04
N ILE A 189 -15.41 0.75 -11.89
CA ILE A 189 -16.43 0.09 -12.72
C ILE A 189 -17.50 1.09 -13.11
N ARG A 190 -18.26 0.76 -14.16
CA ARG A 190 -19.48 1.48 -14.58
C ARG A 190 -20.70 0.61 -14.37
N SER A 191 -21.78 1.24 -13.89
CA SER A 191 -23.08 0.61 -13.73
C SER A 191 -24.01 1.06 -14.87
N GLY A 192 -24.69 0.12 -15.49
CA GLY A 192 -25.65 0.34 -16.58
C GLY A 192 -27.04 -0.19 -16.25
N PRO A 193 -28.00 -0.02 -17.18
CA PRO A 193 -29.36 -0.49 -17.02
C PRO A 193 -29.46 -1.99 -16.72
N GLY A 194 -30.44 -2.39 -15.90
CA GLY A 194 -30.68 -3.80 -15.56
C GLY A 194 -29.59 -4.43 -14.70
N GLY A 195 -28.86 -3.62 -13.90
CA GLY A 195 -27.81 -4.11 -13.01
C GLY A 195 -26.57 -4.64 -13.75
N ARG A 196 -26.36 -4.22 -14.99
CA ARG A 196 -25.14 -4.55 -15.77
C ARG A 196 -23.97 -3.70 -15.29
N ILE A 197 -22.82 -4.33 -15.16
CA ILE A 197 -21.56 -3.67 -14.76
C ILE A 197 -20.46 -3.99 -15.77
N SER A 198 -19.53 -3.05 -15.97
CA SER A 198 -18.33 -3.20 -16.80
C SER A 198 -17.15 -2.46 -16.19
N LEU A 199 -15.94 -2.68 -16.68
CA LEU A 199 -14.79 -1.87 -16.27
C LEU A 199 -15.03 -0.38 -16.52
N GLY A 200 -14.53 0.44 -15.61
CA GLY A 200 -14.42 1.89 -15.82
C GLY A 200 -13.35 2.22 -16.86
N ASP A 201 -13.45 3.40 -17.48
CA ASP A 201 -12.49 3.82 -18.54
C ASP A 201 -11.14 4.27 -17.99
N GLY A 202 -10.89 4.13 -16.70
CA GLY A 202 -9.62 4.54 -16.08
C GLY A 202 -9.28 5.99 -16.43
N THR A 203 -9.91 6.96 -15.79
CA THR A 203 -9.54 8.38 -15.91
C THR A 203 -8.32 8.71 -15.08
#